data_7b690a8574f1ab8595331cb31ed959fe
#
_entry.id   7b690a8574f1ab8595331cb31ed959fe
#
_cell.length_a   1.000
_cell.length_b   1.000
_cell.length_c   1.000
_cell.angle_alpha   90.00
_cell.angle_beta   90.00
_cell.angle_gamma   90.00
#
_symmetry.space_group_name_H-M   'P 1'
#
loop_
_entity.id
_entity.type
_entity.pdbx_description
1 polymer ?
#
loop_
_entity_poly.entity_id
_entity_poly.type
_entity_poly.pdbx_seq_one_letter_code
_entity_poly.pdbx_strand_id
1 'polypeptide(L)'
;MVLGGILDVLSGMQDYTKLLVWQRARALTVVVHAATRQASGCAAPGLQSQLLRAVMAIGANIVHGASRDTRAEFVRCVAIAIGAAGEAEYHLTVCADLGIIEQPIADLLIAQITDVRRMLFGLRRALVMHVQQSELGFGMIATDPSLLH
;
A
#
# COMPACT_ATOMS: atom_id res chain seq x y z
N MET A 1 -12.87 12.19 -6.68
CA MET A 1 -13.14 10.91 -5.98
C MET A 1 -11.93 10.36 -5.24
N VAL A 2 -10.73 10.44 -5.77
CA VAL A 2 -9.50 9.97 -5.09
C VAL A 2 -9.15 10.85 -3.87
N LEU A 3 -9.42 12.14 -3.92
CA LEU A 3 -9.15 13.10 -2.85
C LEU A 3 -10.06 12.94 -1.62
N GLY A 4 -11.30 12.47 -1.78
CA GLY A 4 -12.25 12.32 -0.68
C GLY A 4 -11.78 11.31 0.37
N GLY A 5 -11.36 10.11 -0.05
CA GLY A 5 -10.86 9.08 0.85
C GLY A 5 -9.55 9.48 1.57
N ILE A 6 -8.65 10.19 0.88
CA ILE A 6 -7.42 10.71 1.50
C ILE A 6 -7.75 11.79 2.52
N LEU A 7 -8.67 12.70 2.21
CA LEU A 7 -9.09 13.75 3.14
C LEU A 7 -9.76 13.18 4.39
N ASP A 8 -10.59 12.14 4.26
CA ASP A 8 -11.23 11.48 5.39
C ASP A 8 -10.19 10.83 6.32
N VAL A 9 -9.17 10.17 5.75
CA VAL A 9 -8.04 9.61 6.52
C VAL A 9 -7.21 10.71 7.17
N LEU A 10 -7.00 11.83 6.46
CA LEU A 10 -6.25 12.97 6.99
C LEU A 10 -7.00 13.73 8.08
N SER A 11 -8.34 13.71 8.07
CA SER A 11 -9.17 14.38 9.07
C SER A 11 -9.41 13.57 10.35
N GLY A 12 -8.81 12.39 10.48
CA GLY A 12 -8.93 11.53 11.67
C GLY A 12 -10.05 10.49 11.59
N MET A 13 -10.81 10.45 10.50
CA MET A 13 -11.71 9.34 10.18
C MET A 13 -10.89 8.25 9.47
N GLN A 14 -10.48 7.25 10.24
CA GLN A 14 -9.57 6.17 9.79
C GLN A 14 -10.32 5.08 8.99
N ASP A 15 -11.24 5.47 8.13
CA ASP A 15 -11.93 4.51 7.27
C ASP A 15 -11.10 4.20 6.02
N TYR A 16 -10.16 3.28 6.18
CA TYR A 16 -9.29 2.82 5.10
C TYR A 16 -10.06 2.20 3.94
N THR A 17 -11.30 1.75 4.16
CA THR A 17 -12.11 1.11 3.11
C THR A 17 -12.47 2.07 1.98
N LYS A 18 -12.43 3.38 2.24
CA LYS A 18 -12.63 4.44 1.26
C LYS A 18 -11.39 4.75 0.42
N LEU A 19 -10.22 4.28 0.84
CA LEU A 19 -8.99 4.48 0.08
C LEU A 19 -8.99 3.62 -1.18
N LEU A 20 -8.88 4.27 -2.34
CA LEU A 20 -8.83 3.56 -3.62
C LEU A 20 -7.65 2.58 -3.68
N VAL A 21 -6.49 2.95 -3.13
CA VAL A 21 -5.31 2.08 -3.09
C VAL A 21 -5.57 0.79 -2.29
N TRP A 22 -6.31 0.88 -1.19
CA TRP A 22 -6.68 -0.32 -0.42
C TRP A 22 -7.65 -1.21 -1.22
N GLN A 23 -8.64 -0.62 -1.88
CA GLN A 23 -9.58 -1.36 -2.74
C GLN A 23 -8.85 -2.07 -3.88
N ARG A 24 -7.88 -1.41 -4.51
CA ARG A 24 -7.04 -1.99 -5.56
C ARG A 24 -6.13 -3.09 -5.04
N ALA A 25 -5.50 -2.90 -3.89
CA ALA A 25 -4.67 -3.93 -3.25
C ALA A 25 -5.48 -5.19 -2.90
N ARG A 26 -6.70 -5.01 -2.38
CA ARG A 26 -7.62 -6.11 -2.11
C ARG A 26 -7.99 -6.88 -3.38
N ALA A 27 -8.39 -6.17 -4.43
CA ALA A 27 -8.74 -6.78 -5.72
C ALA A 27 -7.55 -7.53 -6.33
N LEU A 28 -6.36 -6.95 -6.26
CA LEU A 28 -5.12 -7.57 -6.73
C LEU A 28 -4.83 -8.89 -6.01
N THR A 29 -5.05 -8.96 -4.70
CA THR A 29 -4.88 -10.20 -3.92
C THR A 29 -5.77 -11.32 -4.46
N VAL A 30 -7.04 -11.03 -4.78
CA VAL A 30 -7.98 -12.00 -5.31
C VAL A 30 -7.53 -12.50 -6.68
N VAL A 31 -7.10 -11.61 -7.56
CA VAL A 31 -6.66 -11.97 -8.93
C VAL A 31 -5.36 -12.79 -8.90
N VAL A 32 -4.40 -12.42 -8.06
CA VAL A 32 -3.15 -13.19 -7.88
C VAL A 32 -3.43 -14.57 -7.33
N HIS A 33 -4.31 -14.68 -6.35
CA HIS A 33 -4.72 -16.00 -5.83
C HIS A 33 -5.35 -16.87 -6.92
N ALA A 34 -6.24 -16.31 -7.75
CA ALA A 34 -6.85 -17.04 -8.85
C ALA A 34 -5.81 -17.51 -9.88
N ALA A 35 -4.86 -16.66 -10.25
CA ALA A 35 -3.78 -16.99 -11.18
C ALA A 35 -2.87 -18.11 -10.64
N THR A 36 -2.54 -18.08 -9.34
CA THR A 36 -1.71 -19.13 -8.72
C THR A 36 -2.43 -20.45 -8.56
N ARG A 37 -3.74 -20.44 -8.36
CA ARG A 37 -4.54 -21.69 -8.30
C ARG A 37 -4.55 -22.47 -9.60
N GLN A 38 -4.57 -21.78 -10.73
CA GLN A 38 -4.55 -22.42 -12.05
C GLN A 38 -3.22 -23.10 -12.35
N ALA A 39 -2.17 -22.69 -11.68
CA ALA A 39 -0.83 -23.28 -11.77
C ALA A 39 -0.67 -24.59 -10.94
N SER A 40 -1.78 -25.26 -10.58
CA SER A 40 -1.81 -26.47 -9.76
C SER A 40 -1.15 -27.66 -10.47
N GLY A 41 0.08 -27.85 -10.29
CA GLY A 41 0.95 -28.87 -10.92
C GLY A 41 2.39 -28.45 -10.81
N CYS A 42 2.62 -27.29 -10.26
CA CYS A 42 3.94 -26.71 -10.14
C CYS A 42 4.69 -27.22 -8.91
N ALA A 43 5.97 -27.52 -9.14
CA ALA A 43 6.91 -28.02 -8.14
C ALA A 43 7.38 -26.97 -7.10
N ALA A 44 6.74 -25.78 -7.01
CA ALA A 44 7.18 -24.69 -6.14
C ALA A 44 6.06 -24.08 -5.27
N PRO A 45 5.40 -24.86 -4.38
CA PRO A 45 4.32 -24.35 -3.52
C PRO A 45 4.79 -23.23 -2.58
N GLY A 46 6.06 -23.26 -2.18
CA GLY A 46 6.64 -22.20 -1.33
C GLY A 46 6.68 -20.84 -2.02
N LEU A 47 6.97 -20.79 -3.32
CA LEU A 47 7.01 -19.54 -4.08
C LEU A 47 5.61 -18.93 -4.23
N GLN A 48 4.58 -19.73 -4.51
CA GLN A 48 3.19 -19.29 -4.56
C GLN A 48 2.75 -18.69 -3.21
N SER A 49 3.11 -19.35 -2.12
CA SER A 49 2.82 -18.89 -0.76
C SER A 49 3.51 -17.55 -0.47
N GLN A 50 4.76 -17.37 -0.86
CA GLN A 50 5.51 -16.12 -0.70
C GLN A 50 4.90 -14.98 -1.54
N LEU A 51 4.49 -15.26 -2.78
CA LEU A 51 3.81 -14.28 -3.62
C LEU A 51 2.51 -13.80 -2.98
N LEU A 52 1.66 -14.71 -2.52
CA LEU A 52 0.40 -14.36 -1.86
C LEU A 52 0.65 -13.56 -0.57
N ARG A 53 1.63 -13.95 0.22
CA ARG A 53 2.03 -13.21 1.43
C ARG A 53 2.43 -11.77 1.10
N ALA A 54 3.26 -11.56 0.07
CA ALA A 54 3.70 -10.24 -0.35
C ALA A 54 2.52 -9.36 -0.81
N VAL A 55 1.64 -9.91 -1.65
CA VAL A 55 0.46 -9.18 -2.15
C VAL A 55 -0.51 -8.84 -1.01
N MET A 56 -0.77 -9.77 -0.10
CA MET A 56 -1.63 -9.54 1.07
C MET A 56 -1.05 -8.48 2.01
N ALA A 57 0.28 -8.45 2.15
CA ALA A 57 0.96 -7.48 3.00
C ALA A 57 0.75 -6.03 2.56
N ILE A 58 0.49 -5.79 1.27
CA ILE A 58 0.18 -4.44 0.76
C ILE A 58 -1.05 -3.88 1.46
N GLY A 59 -2.18 -4.58 1.36
CA GLY A 59 -3.44 -4.15 1.97
C GLY A 59 -3.39 -4.15 3.50
N ALA A 60 -2.77 -5.16 4.10
CA ALA A 60 -2.63 -5.29 5.56
C ALA A 60 -1.86 -4.12 6.17
N ASN A 61 -0.82 -3.63 5.52
CA ASN A 61 -0.05 -2.48 6.01
C ASN A 61 -0.81 -1.16 5.88
N ILE A 62 -1.70 -1.02 4.90
CA ILE A 62 -2.61 0.13 4.82
C ILE A 62 -3.56 0.12 6.02
N VAL A 63 -4.17 -1.03 6.34
CA VAL A 63 -5.04 -1.21 7.51
C VAL A 63 -4.29 -0.91 8.80
N HIS A 64 -3.09 -1.46 8.97
CA HIS A 64 -2.22 -1.20 10.12
C HIS A 64 -1.94 0.29 10.27
N GLY A 65 -1.55 0.96 9.19
CA GLY A 65 -1.24 2.38 9.22
C GLY A 65 -2.45 3.25 9.57
N ALA A 66 -3.61 2.94 9.00
CA ALA A 66 -4.84 3.66 9.26
C ALA A 66 -5.34 3.52 10.71
N SER A 67 -4.93 2.44 11.42
CA SER A 67 -5.28 2.21 12.82
C SER A 67 -4.27 2.79 13.82
N ARG A 68 -3.21 3.47 13.36
CA ARG A 68 -2.19 4.06 14.21
C ARG A 68 -2.61 5.44 14.74
N ASP A 69 -2.07 5.81 15.89
CA ASP A 69 -2.41 7.08 16.55
C ASP A 69 -1.77 8.28 15.86
N THR A 70 -0.65 8.07 15.15
CA THR A 70 0.09 9.14 14.49
C THR A 70 0.22 8.92 12.98
N ARG A 71 0.24 10.04 12.25
CA ARG A 71 0.49 10.00 10.80
C ARG A 71 1.90 9.56 10.45
N ALA A 72 2.87 9.84 11.30
CA ALA A 72 4.25 9.37 11.13
C ALA A 72 4.32 7.83 11.11
N GLU A 73 3.57 7.17 11.99
CA GLU A 73 3.44 5.70 11.98
C GLU A 73 2.71 5.21 10.73
N PHE A 74 1.68 5.93 10.28
CA PHE A 74 1.01 5.59 9.03
C PHE A 74 1.97 5.68 7.82
N VAL A 75 2.80 6.72 7.74
CA VAL A 75 3.85 6.85 6.72
C VAL A 75 4.78 5.63 6.71
N ARG A 76 5.18 5.14 7.89
CA ARG A 76 6.01 3.93 8.01
C ARG A 76 5.31 2.69 7.47
N CYS A 77 4.04 2.51 7.81
CA CYS A 77 3.25 1.36 7.31
C CYS A 77 3.10 1.43 5.78
N VAL A 78 2.87 2.61 5.22
CA VAL A 78 2.81 2.79 3.76
C VAL A 78 4.16 2.48 3.11
N ALA A 79 5.28 2.84 3.73
CA ALA A 79 6.61 2.48 3.24
C ALA A 79 6.82 0.95 3.21
N ILE A 80 6.33 0.24 4.22
CA ILE A 80 6.35 -1.24 4.24
C ILE A 80 5.46 -1.80 3.13
N ALA A 81 4.28 -1.24 2.89
CA ALA A 81 3.40 -1.63 1.79
C ALA A 81 4.07 -1.45 0.42
N ILE A 82 4.81 -0.36 0.22
CA ILE A 82 5.60 -0.11 -1.00
C ILE A 82 6.66 -1.21 -1.19
N GLY A 83 7.37 -1.58 -0.13
CA GLY A 83 8.33 -2.69 -0.15
C GLY A 83 7.66 -4.02 -0.50
N ALA A 84 6.52 -4.31 0.10
CA ALA A 84 5.75 -5.52 -0.20
C ALA A 84 5.27 -5.58 -1.67
N ALA A 85 4.91 -4.44 -2.26
CA ALA A 85 4.58 -4.37 -3.68
C ALA A 85 5.78 -4.70 -4.57
N GLY A 86 6.97 -4.22 -4.23
CA GLY A 86 8.21 -4.58 -4.92
C GLY A 86 8.55 -6.06 -4.79
N GLU A 87 8.37 -6.64 -3.61
CA GLU A 87 8.56 -8.07 -3.36
C GLU A 87 7.58 -8.92 -4.18
N ALA A 88 6.32 -8.52 -4.26
CA ALA A 88 5.32 -9.20 -5.08
C ALA A 88 5.66 -9.17 -6.58
N GLU A 89 6.16 -8.04 -7.09
CA GLU A 89 6.64 -7.91 -8.46
C GLU A 89 7.80 -8.86 -8.74
N TYR A 90 8.76 -8.95 -7.82
CA TYR A 90 9.87 -9.89 -7.90
C TYR A 90 9.38 -11.35 -7.95
N HIS A 91 8.49 -11.74 -7.05
CA HIS A 91 7.95 -13.12 -7.04
C HIS A 91 7.16 -13.46 -8.30
N LEU A 92 6.40 -12.51 -8.85
CA LEU A 92 5.71 -12.70 -10.13
C LEU A 92 6.68 -12.90 -11.28
N THR A 93 7.75 -12.14 -11.33
CA THR A 93 8.81 -12.30 -12.33
C THR A 93 9.42 -13.70 -12.26
N VAL A 94 9.76 -14.16 -11.06
CA VAL A 94 10.31 -15.50 -10.84
C VAL A 94 9.30 -16.58 -11.21
N CYS A 95 8.01 -16.41 -10.88
CA CYS A 95 6.95 -17.33 -11.29
C CYS A 95 6.83 -17.46 -12.81
N ALA A 96 6.98 -16.36 -13.54
CA ALA A 96 6.98 -16.36 -14.99
C ALA A 96 8.23 -17.06 -15.56
N ASP A 97 9.40 -16.76 -15.02
CA ASP A 97 10.68 -17.38 -15.43
C ASP A 97 10.67 -18.89 -15.25
N LEU A 98 10.01 -19.39 -14.21
CA LEU A 98 9.85 -20.81 -13.93
C LEU A 98 8.67 -21.47 -14.65
N GLY A 99 7.91 -20.71 -15.43
CA GLY A 99 6.74 -21.22 -16.14
C GLY A 99 5.54 -21.56 -15.22
N ILE A 100 5.53 -21.07 -13.99
CA ILE A 100 4.43 -21.27 -13.04
C ILE A 100 3.22 -20.44 -13.44
N ILE A 101 3.45 -19.22 -13.91
CA ILE A 101 2.45 -18.30 -14.44
C ILE A 101 2.87 -17.96 -15.86
N GLU A 102 1.93 -17.97 -16.78
CA GLU A 102 2.20 -17.57 -18.17
C GLU A 102 2.65 -16.12 -18.24
N GLN A 103 3.63 -15.82 -19.08
CA GLN A 103 4.22 -14.49 -19.19
C GLN A 103 3.20 -13.37 -19.41
N PRO A 104 2.20 -13.50 -20.31
CA PRO A 104 1.19 -12.45 -20.49
C PRO A 104 0.38 -12.16 -19.23
N ILE A 105 0.08 -13.19 -18.43
CA ILE A 105 -0.64 -13.05 -17.15
C ILE A 105 0.25 -12.36 -16.13
N ALA A 106 1.51 -12.78 -16.02
CA ALA A 106 2.48 -12.13 -15.13
C ALA A 106 2.66 -10.64 -15.46
N ASP A 107 2.76 -10.30 -16.75
CA ASP A 107 2.89 -8.91 -17.20
C ASP A 107 1.69 -8.04 -16.81
N LEU A 108 0.47 -8.58 -16.95
CA LEU A 108 -0.76 -7.90 -16.50
C LEU A 108 -0.77 -7.67 -14.97
N LEU A 109 -0.37 -8.67 -14.21
CA LEU A 109 -0.33 -8.57 -12.74
C LEU A 109 0.76 -7.60 -12.28
N ILE A 110 1.92 -7.61 -12.91
CA ILE A 110 3.01 -6.65 -12.64
C ILE A 110 2.56 -5.23 -12.93
N ALA A 111 1.83 -5.00 -14.04
CA ALA A 111 1.27 -3.69 -14.35
C ALA A 111 0.32 -3.21 -13.24
N GLN A 112 -0.56 -4.07 -12.74
CA GLN A 112 -1.46 -3.76 -11.63
C GLN A 112 -0.71 -3.45 -10.33
N ILE A 113 0.33 -4.21 -10.00
CA ILE A 113 1.18 -3.94 -8.85
C ILE A 113 1.89 -2.58 -9.00
N THR A 114 2.38 -2.27 -10.17
CA THR A 114 3.02 -0.99 -10.47
C THR A 114 2.05 0.18 -10.23
N ASP A 115 0.80 0.05 -10.64
CA ASP A 115 -0.23 1.06 -10.40
C ASP A 115 -0.52 1.22 -8.90
N VAL A 116 -0.69 0.11 -8.17
CA VAL A 116 -0.86 0.15 -6.71
C VAL A 116 0.33 0.82 -6.03
N ARG A 117 1.56 0.50 -6.45
CA ARG A 117 2.78 1.12 -5.92
C ARG A 117 2.82 2.63 -6.16
N ARG A 118 2.42 3.11 -7.35
CA ARG A 118 2.29 4.55 -7.63
C ARG A 118 1.28 5.23 -6.71
N MET A 119 0.14 4.59 -6.49
CA MET A 119 -0.89 5.09 -5.56
C MET A 119 -0.37 5.15 -4.12
N LEU A 120 0.42 4.17 -3.68
CA LEU A 120 1.07 4.16 -2.36
C LEU A 120 2.06 5.31 -2.21
N PHE A 121 2.87 5.61 -3.22
CA PHE A 121 3.75 6.78 -3.22
C PHE A 121 2.97 8.08 -3.12
N GLY A 122 1.83 8.19 -3.82
CA GLY A 122 0.92 9.33 -3.71
C GLY A 122 0.35 9.49 -2.30
N LEU A 123 -0.12 8.42 -1.70
CA LEU A 123 -0.62 8.41 -0.32
C LEU A 123 0.48 8.82 0.68
N ARG A 124 1.66 8.24 0.55
CA ARG A 124 2.81 8.58 1.40
C ARG A 124 3.14 10.06 1.32
N ARG A 125 3.18 10.62 0.13
CA ARG A 125 3.46 12.04 -0.11
C ARG A 125 2.44 12.93 0.57
N ALA A 126 1.15 12.62 0.43
CA ALA A 126 0.06 13.37 1.08
C ALA A 126 0.17 13.32 2.62
N LEU A 127 0.48 12.16 3.19
CA LEU A 127 0.67 11.99 4.64
C LEU A 127 1.88 12.80 5.15
N VAL A 128 3.01 12.76 4.44
CA VAL A 128 4.22 13.52 4.81
C VAL A 128 3.97 15.02 4.78
N MET A 129 3.33 15.54 3.73
CA MET A 129 2.99 16.95 3.65
C MET A 129 2.10 17.41 4.81
N HIS A 130 1.15 16.58 5.21
CA HIS A 130 0.25 16.90 6.33
C HIS A 130 0.98 16.89 7.68
N VAL A 131 1.93 15.99 7.89
CA VAL A 131 2.79 15.99 9.09
C VAL A 131 3.57 17.31 9.18
N GLN A 132 4.21 17.72 8.10
CA GLN A 132 5.00 18.95 8.03
C GLN A 132 4.13 20.21 8.31
N GLN A 133 2.93 20.27 7.76
CA GLN A 133 2.00 21.39 8.00
C GLN A 133 1.57 21.46 9.47
N SER A 134 1.34 20.32 10.11
CA SER A 134 0.98 20.26 11.53
C SER A 134 2.13 20.74 12.42
N GLU A 135 3.35 20.38 12.10
CA GLU A 135 4.55 20.83 12.84
C GLU A 135 4.80 22.33 12.69
N LEU A 136 4.64 22.86 11.47
CA LEU A 136 4.78 24.30 11.20
C LEU A 136 3.68 25.12 11.90
N GLY A 137 2.44 24.65 11.91
CA GLY A 137 1.33 25.28 12.61
C GLY A 137 1.54 25.33 14.12
N PHE A 138 2.07 24.27 14.71
CA PHE A 138 2.43 24.22 16.13
C PHE A 138 3.60 25.17 16.46
N GLY A 139 4.60 25.24 15.60
CA GLY A 139 5.74 26.16 15.76
C GLY A 139 5.33 27.64 15.72
N MET A 140 4.37 28.02 14.88
CA MET A 140 3.84 29.40 14.83
C MET A 140 3.07 29.78 16.09
N ILE A 141 2.32 28.85 16.68
CA ILE A 141 1.57 29.08 17.93
C ILE A 141 2.53 29.21 19.12
N ALA A 142 3.61 28.45 19.13
CA ALA A 142 4.60 28.47 20.21
C ALA A 142 5.47 29.75 20.21
N THR A 143 5.49 30.50 19.12
CA THR A 143 6.29 31.73 18.97
C THR A 143 5.46 33.02 19.06
N ASP A 144 4.16 32.96 19.32
CA ASP A 144 3.33 34.16 19.50
C ASP A 144 3.37 34.63 20.95
N PRO A 145 4.07 35.76 21.25
CA PRO A 145 4.17 36.30 22.60
C PRO A 145 2.84 36.84 23.15
N SER A 146 1.83 37.05 22.29
CA SER A 146 0.53 37.60 22.70
C SER A 146 -0.35 36.61 23.47
N LEU A 147 0.01 35.34 23.50
CA LEU A 147 -0.70 34.29 24.23
C LEU A 147 -0.23 34.10 25.69
N LEU A 148 0.76 34.90 26.15
CA LEU A 148 1.36 34.80 27.49
C LEU A 148 0.82 35.83 28.49
N HIS A 149 -0.30 36.52 28.19
CA HIS A 149 -0.94 37.48 29.10
C HIS A 149 -2.38 37.14 29.40
#